data_a3839cd0275aa8842724a68c7fca8720
#
_entry.id   a3839cd0275aa8842724a68c7fca8720
#
_cell.length_a   1.000
_cell.length_b   1.000
_cell.length_c   1.000
_cell.angle_alpha   90.00
_cell.angle_beta   90.00
_cell.angle_gamma   90.00
#
_symmetry.space_group_name_H-M   'P 1'
#
loop_
_entity.id
_entity.type
_entity.pdbx_description
1 polymer ?
#
loop_
_entity_poly.entity_id
_entity_poly.type
_entity_poly.pdbx_seq_one_letter_code
_entity_poly.pdbx_strand_id
1 'polypeptide(L)'
;FAEDHPEIVRGLQALFNQDNGTGRIVNVSPSGLVGAGESWGRWASRIPPELTSQIQYRFPGSPAGGGSDNASFICSGAPGFGLGSAAWDYGTYTWHTDRDTYDKVSFDDVKANATLVAMLVYLASEDPEFTSRERVARVGEVARGTA
;
A
#
# COMPACT_ATOMS: atom_id res chain seq x y z
N PHE A 1 2.16 17.80 -3.49
CA PHE A 1 1.88 17.80 -2.05
C PHE A 1 3.06 17.26 -1.25
N ALA A 2 3.58 16.05 -1.54
CA ALA A 2 4.65 15.43 -0.77
C ALA A 2 5.94 16.25 -0.74
N GLU A 3 6.30 16.89 -1.85
CA GLU A 3 7.46 17.79 -1.95
C GLU A 3 7.26 19.10 -1.20
N ASP A 4 6.02 19.62 -1.22
CA ASP A 4 5.69 20.91 -0.59
C ASP A 4 5.48 20.81 0.93
N HIS A 5 5.26 19.59 1.44
CA HIS A 5 4.93 19.32 2.84
C HIS A 5 5.84 18.22 3.46
N PRO A 6 7.16 18.40 3.44
CA PRO A 6 8.09 17.39 3.94
C PRO A 6 7.93 17.10 5.45
N GLU A 7 7.41 18.07 6.21
CA GLU A 7 7.11 17.88 7.65
C GLU A 7 5.98 16.86 7.84
N ILE A 8 4.93 16.89 6.99
CA ILE A 8 3.84 15.91 7.03
C ILE A 8 4.38 14.53 6.63
N VAL A 9 5.16 14.45 5.56
CA VAL A 9 5.75 13.19 5.09
C VAL A 9 6.66 12.56 6.17
N ARG A 10 7.44 13.36 6.88
CA ARG A 10 8.25 12.87 8.01
C ARG A 10 7.42 12.34 9.18
N GLY A 11 6.23 12.90 9.40
CA GLY A 11 5.30 12.47 10.46
C GLY A 11 4.40 11.28 10.08
N LEU A 12 4.36 10.87 8.80
CA LEU A 12 3.50 9.77 8.38
C LEU A 12 3.92 8.45 9.01
N GLN A 13 2.98 7.79 9.66
CA GLN A 13 3.13 6.44 10.20
C GLN A 13 2.99 5.38 9.11
N ALA A 14 2.03 5.57 8.22
CA ALA A 14 1.79 4.71 7.06
C ALA A 14 0.96 5.46 6.00
N LEU A 15 1.11 5.03 4.75
CA LEU A 15 0.25 5.38 3.63
C LEU A 15 -0.31 4.08 3.05
N PHE A 16 -1.62 3.97 2.94
CA PHE A 16 -2.28 2.83 2.31
C PHE A 16 -2.86 3.27 0.97
N ASN A 17 -2.45 2.60 -0.11
CA ASN A 17 -2.90 2.91 -1.47
C ASN A 17 -3.51 1.69 -2.14
N GLN A 18 -4.77 1.82 -2.59
CA GLN A 18 -5.45 0.85 -3.43
C GLN A 18 -5.84 1.55 -4.74
N ASP A 19 -5.30 1.08 -5.86
CA ASP A 19 -5.40 1.76 -7.16
C ASP A 19 -5.70 0.81 -8.33
N ASN A 20 -6.10 -0.42 -8.08
CA ASN A 20 -6.29 -1.38 -9.16
C ASN A 20 -7.62 -2.14 -9.05
N GLY A 21 -8.69 -1.43 -9.38
CA GLY A 21 -10.03 -1.99 -9.46
C GLY A 21 -10.75 -2.07 -8.12
N THR A 22 -11.97 -2.58 -8.17
CA THR A 22 -12.91 -2.61 -7.04
C THR A 22 -12.98 -3.96 -6.34
N GLY A 23 -12.21 -4.96 -6.81
CA GLY A 23 -12.16 -6.29 -6.21
C GLY A 23 -11.57 -6.28 -4.79
N ARG A 24 -11.82 -7.37 -4.06
CA ARG A 24 -11.29 -7.57 -2.71
C ARG A 24 -9.77 -7.41 -2.67
N ILE A 25 -9.24 -6.76 -1.64
CA ILE A 25 -7.80 -6.72 -1.40
C ILE A 25 -7.29 -8.14 -1.14
N VAL A 26 -6.34 -8.58 -1.96
CA VAL A 26 -5.78 -9.95 -1.92
C VAL A 26 -4.26 -9.96 -1.77
N ASN A 27 -3.59 -8.83 -1.87
CA ASN A 27 -2.17 -8.75 -1.58
C ASN A 27 -1.77 -7.40 -0.99
N VAL A 28 -0.65 -7.40 -0.26
CA VAL A 28 -0.04 -6.21 0.33
C VAL A 28 1.46 -6.24 0.05
N SER A 29 1.97 -5.09 -0.41
CA SER A 29 3.40 -4.87 -0.61
C SER A 29 3.84 -3.52 -0.04
N PRO A 30 4.85 -3.50 0.84
CA PRO A 30 5.35 -2.26 1.44
C PRO A 30 6.44 -1.59 0.57
N SER A 31 6.50 -1.89 -0.72
CA SER A 31 7.36 -1.21 -1.69
C SER A 31 8.85 -1.15 -1.29
N GLY A 32 9.37 -2.26 -0.77
CA GLY A 32 10.78 -2.41 -0.40
C GLY A 32 11.11 -1.91 1.02
N LEU A 33 10.15 -1.63 1.88
CA LEU A 33 10.40 -1.30 3.28
C LEU A 33 10.88 -2.52 4.08
N VAL A 34 12.08 -2.41 4.63
CA VAL A 34 12.63 -3.40 5.56
C VAL A 34 11.94 -3.21 6.93
N GLY A 35 11.53 -4.31 7.58
CA GLY A 35 10.83 -4.24 8.87
C GLY A 35 9.33 -3.91 8.78
N ALA A 36 8.80 -3.57 7.61
CA ALA A 36 7.36 -3.29 7.46
C ALA A 36 6.45 -4.46 7.86
N GLY A 37 6.97 -5.69 7.80
CA GLY A 37 6.27 -6.88 8.27
C GLY A 37 5.95 -6.86 9.76
N GLU A 38 6.77 -6.24 10.57
CA GLU A 38 6.55 -6.10 12.02
C GLU A 38 5.38 -5.16 12.30
N SER A 39 5.39 -3.96 11.72
CA SER A 39 4.28 -3.00 11.83
C SER A 39 2.97 -3.61 11.30
N TRP A 40 3.03 -4.20 10.10
CA TRP A 40 1.88 -4.88 9.53
C TRP A 40 1.35 -6.00 10.43
N GLY A 41 2.22 -6.83 11.00
CA GLY A 41 1.84 -7.92 11.90
C GLY A 41 1.12 -7.42 13.15
N ARG A 42 1.61 -6.33 13.77
CA ARG A 42 0.94 -5.69 14.90
C ARG A 42 -0.48 -5.22 14.56
N TRP A 43 -0.67 -4.62 13.38
CA TRP A 43 -1.99 -4.14 12.96
C TRP A 43 -2.90 -5.28 12.51
N ALA A 44 -2.45 -6.14 11.60
CA ALA A 44 -3.25 -7.21 11.02
C ALA A 44 -3.73 -8.24 12.05
N SER A 45 -2.95 -8.51 13.11
CA SER A 45 -3.36 -9.42 14.19
C SER A 45 -4.58 -8.95 14.98
N ARG A 46 -4.94 -7.68 14.89
CA ARG A 46 -6.09 -7.05 15.55
C ARG A 46 -7.30 -6.89 14.63
N ILE A 47 -7.18 -7.30 13.38
CA ILE A 47 -8.24 -7.22 12.36
C ILE A 47 -8.90 -8.59 12.23
N PRO A 48 -10.25 -8.66 12.12
CA PRO A 48 -10.95 -9.93 11.93
C PRO A 48 -10.41 -10.74 10.75
N PRO A 49 -10.21 -12.07 10.93
CA PRO A 49 -9.67 -12.94 9.88
C PRO A 49 -10.48 -12.92 8.58
N GLU A 50 -11.78 -12.63 8.64
CA GLU A 50 -12.66 -12.52 7.48
C GLU A 50 -12.21 -11.44 6.48
N LEU A 51 -11.44 -10.44 6.96
CA LEU A 51 -10.89 -9.38 6.15
C LEU A 51 -9.44 -9.63 5.72
N THR A 52 -8.70 -10.50 6.43
CA THR A 52 -7.25 -10.64 6.23
C THR A 52 -6.81 -12.01 5.73
N SER A 53 -7.59 -13.08 5.93
CA SER A 53 -7.18 -14.46 5.65
C SER A 53 -6.81 -14.76 4.20
N GLN A 54 -7.34 -13.98 3.26
CA GLN A 54 -7.06 -14.13 1.82
C GLN A 54 -5.89 -13.28 1.33
N ILE A 55 -5.32 -12.41 2.20
CA ILE A 55 -4.28 -11.48 1.81
C ILE A 55 -2.93 -12.19 1.74
N GLN A 56 -2.28 -12.11 0.59
CA GLN A 56 -0.90 -12.54 0.41
C GLN A 56 0.04 -11.40 0.77
N TYR A 57 1.00 -11.67 1.63
CA TYR A 57 1.98 -10.70 2.09
C TYR A 57 3.27 -10.83 1.30
N ARG A 58 3.75 -9.72 0.74
CA ARG A 58 4.98 -9.67 -0.06
C ARG A 58 5.97 -8.72 0.62
N PHE A 59 6.56 -9.16 1.71
CA PHE A 59 7.53 -8.36 2.47
C PHE A 59 8.97 -8.79 2.16
N PRO A 60 9.88 -7.84 1.99
CA PRO A 60 9.73 -6.38 1.95
C PRO A 60 9.10 -5.84 0.66
N GLY A 61 8.79 -6.69 -0.31
CA GLY A 61 8.30 -6.32 -1.63
C GLY A 61 9.39 -5.72 -2.53
N SER A 62 9.02 -5.44 -3.77
CA SER A 62 9.90 -4.73 -4.69
C SER A 62 9.84 -3.22 -4.43
N PRO A 63 10.94 -2.47 -4.65
CA PRO A 63 10.92 -1.02 -4.61
C PRO A 63 9.82 -0.44 -5.53
N ALA A 64 9.18 0.65 -5.11
CA ALA A 64 8.13 1.28 -5.89
C ALA A 64 8.61 1.67 -7.29
N GLY A 65 7.81 1.34 -8.31
CA GLY A 65 8.11 1.62 -9.70
C GLY A 65 7.54 2.93 -10.24
N GLY A 66 6.67 3.60 -9.50
CA GLY A 66 5.86 4.72 -9.99
C GLY A 66 4.51 4.26 -10.55
N GLY A 67 3.76 5.19 -11.13
CA GLY A 67 2.48 4.89 -11.80
C GLY A 67 1.24 4.93 -10.92
N SER A 68 1.37 5.25 -9.63
CA SER A 68 0.26 5.44 -8.70
C SER A 68 0.61 6.54 -7.69
N ASP A 69 -0.38 7.12 -7.05
CA ASP A 69 -0.26 8.29 -6.17
C ASP A 69 0.71 8.08 -5.01
N ASN A 70 0.79 6.86 -4.47
CA ASN A 70 1.72 6.53 -3.41
C ASN A 70 3.19 6.69 -3.80
N ALA A 71 3.52 6.69 -5.09
CA ALA A 71 4.91 6.81 -5.55
C ALA A 71 5.55 8.13 -5.11
N SER A 72 4.83 9.25 -5.18
CA SER A 72 5.30 10.56 -4.75
C SER A 72 5.70 10.56 -3.27
N PHE A 73 4.88 9.96 -2.42
CA PHE A 73 5.13 9.85 -0.99
C PHE A 73 6.30 8.90 -0.69
N ILE A 74 6.36 7.76 -1.38
CA ILE A 74 7.43 6.78 -1.22
C ILE A 74 8.77 7.37 -1.65
N CYS A 75 8.82 8.13 -2.76
CA CYS A 75 10.01 8.84 -3.21
C CYS A 75 10.46 9.91 -2.20
N SER A 76 9.53 10.51 -1.48
CA SER A 76 9.80 11.46 -0.38
C SER A 76 10.09 10.78 0.96
N GLY A 77 10.21 9.45 1.01
CA GLY A 77 10.60 8.68 2.19
C GLY A 77 9.47 8.23 3.11
N ALA A 78 8.19 8.39 2.72
CA ALA A 78 7.07 7.89 3.50
C ALA A 78 6.97 6.36 3.47
N PRO A 79 6.52 5.69 4.57
CA PRO A 79 6.22 4.28 4.56
C PRO A 79 4.90 4.04 3.82
N GLY A 80 5.00 3.44 2.62
CA GLY A 80 3.85 3.18 1.75
C GLY A 80 3.57 1.70 1.60
N PHE A 81 2.28 1.34 1.72
CA PHE A 81 1.75 -0.01 1.53
C PHE A 81 0.80 -0.01 0.32
N GLY A 82 1.21 -0.68 -0.74
CA GLY A 82 0.33 -0.95 -1.88
C GLY A 82 -0.63 -2.10 -1.54
N LEU A 83 -1.91 -1.87 -1.75
CA LEU A 83 -2.99 -2.83 -1.53
C LEU A 83 -3.52 -3.28 -2.88
N GLY A 84 -3.20 -4.51 -3.27
CA GLY A 84 -3.59 -5.05 -4.56
C GLY A 84 -4.95 -5.75 -4.51
N SER A 85 -5.82 -5.41 -5.45
CA SER A 85 -7.16 -5.97 -5.59
C SER A 85 -7.19 -7.26 -6.40
N ALA A 86 -8.20 -8.10 -6.18
CA ALA A 86 -8.54 -9.20 -7.07
C ALA A 86 -8.88 -8.64 -8.46
N ALA A 87 -8.30 -9.26 -9.49
CA ALA A 87 -8.18 -8.65 -10.82
C ALA A 87 -9.42 -8.81 -11.73
N TRP A 88 -10.53 -9.31 -11.28
CA TRP A 88 -11.69 -9.63 -12.10
C TRP A 88 -11.90 -8.69 -13.32
N ASP A 89 -11.23 -9.01 -14.43
CA ASP A 89 -11.23 -8.29 -15.72
C ASP A 89 -10.86 -6.79 -15.71
N TYR A 90 -10.46 -6.21 -14.56
CA TYR A 90 -10.10 -4.80 -14.49
C TYR A 90 -8.97 -4.44 -15.47
N GLY A 91 -7.83 -5.10 -15.38
CA GLY A 91 -6.66 -4.79 -16.19
C GLY A 91 -6.80 -5.10 -17.69
N THR A 92 -7.75 -5.97 -18.07
CA THR A 92 -7.93 -6.42 -19.45
C THR A 92 -9.14 -5.83 -20.13
N TYR A 93 -10.10 -5.29 -19.37
CA TYR A 93 -11.40 -4.89 -19.91
C TYR A 93 -11.83 -3.47 -19.57
N THR A 94 -11.61 -2.99 -18.35
CA THR A 94 -12.13 -1.69 -17.91
C THR A 94 -11.04 -0.63 -17.76
N TRP A 95 -9.84 -1.00 -17.32
CA TRP A 95 -8.76 -0.08 -17.00
C TRP A 95 -8.44 0.88 -18.15
N HIS A 96 -8.51 2.19 -17.88
CA HIS A 96 -8.28 3.27 -18.81
C HIS A 96 -9.18 3.25 -20.06
N THR A 97 -10.40 2.73 -19.93
CA THR A 97 -11.38 2.70 -21.01
C THR A 97 -12.71 3.35 -20.59
N ASP A 98 -13.57 3.65 -21.58
CA ASP A 98 -14.95 4.12 -21.38
C ASP A 98 -15.88 3.03 -20.81
N ARG A 99 -15.38 1.81 -20.68
CA ARG A 99 -16.08 0.66 -20.07
C ARG A 99 -15.95 0.61 -18.56
N ASP A 100 -15.11 1.47 -17.96
CA ASP A 100 -14.95 1.58 -16.51
C ASP A 100 -16.10 2.38 -15.91
N THR A 101 -17.26 1.75 -15.85
CA THR A 101 -18.55 2.32 -15.50
C THR A 101 -19.04 1.79 -14.15
N TYR A 102 -20.01 2.46 -13.56
CA TYR A 102 -20.55 2.17 -12.24
C TYR A 102 -21.01 0.71 -12.02
N ASP A 103 -21.53 0.06 -13.08
CA ASP A 103 -21.96 -1.34 -13.03
C ASP A 103 -20.81 -2.34 -12.87
N LYS A 104 -19.56 -1.88 -12.98
CA LYS A 104 -18.36 -2.69 -12.74
C LYS A 104 -17.89 -2.65 -11.28
N VAL A 105 -18.54 -1.86 -10.44
CA VAL A 105 -18.18 -1.75 -9.02
C VAL A 105 -18.64 -2.98 -8.25
N SER A 106 -17.70 -3.70 -7.64
CA SER A 106 -17.99 -4.79 -6.70
C SER A 106 -18.28 -4.19 -5.31
N PHE A 107 -19.54 -3.86 -5.02
CA PHE A 107 -19.91 -3.16 -3.80
C PHE A 107 -19.54 -3.88 -2.51
N ASP A 108 -19.67 -5.20 -2.47
CA ASP A 108 -19.36 -5.98 -1.27
C ASP A 108 -17.85 -6.01 -1.03
N ASP A 109 -17.05 -6.05 -2.08
CA ASP A 109 -15.60 -5.97 -1.98
C ASP A 109 -15.15 -4.57 -1.58
N VAL A 110 -15.74 -3.52 -2.17
CA VAL A 110 -15.43 -2.13 -1.79
C VAL A 110 -15.76 -1.87 -0.33
N LYS A 111 -16.89 -2.34 0.18
CA LYS A 111 -17.24 -2.23 1.61
C LYS A 111 -16.22 -2.94 2.50
N ALA A 112 -15.83 -4.16 2.14
CA ALA A 112 -14.83 -4.91 2.89
C ALA A 112 -13.45 -4.21 2.86
N ASN A 113 -13.06 -3.70 1.69
CA ASN A 113 -11.81 -2.95 1.52
C ASN A 113 -11.82 -1.66 2.35
N ALA A 114 -12.92 -0.90 2.31
CA ALA A 114 -13.08 0.32 3.11
C ALA A 114 -13.01 0.02 4.61
N THR A 115 -13.63 -1.06 5.07
CA THR A 115 -13.56 -1.50 6.46
C THR A 115 -12.13 -1.88 6.85
N LEU A 116 -11.46 -2.68 6.02
CA LEU A 116 -10.07 -3.08 6.24
C LEU A 116 -9.15 -1.86 6.33
N VAL A 117 -9.25 -0.94 5.37
CA VAL A 117 -8.40 0.27 5.33
C VAL A 117 -8.69 1.18 6.53
N ALA A 118 -9.95 1.37 6.92
CA ALA A 118 -10.30 2.15 8.11
C ALA A 118 -9.68 1.57 9.39
N MET A 119 -9.72 0.23 9.54
CA MET A 119 -9.08 -0.44 10.67
C MET A 119 -7.56 -0.30 10.63
N LEU A 120 -6.93 -0.45 9.47
CA LEU A 120 -5.49 -0.28 9.30
C LEU A 120 -5.05 1.14 9.64
N VAL A 121 -5.77 2.16 9.15
CA VAL A 121 -5.48 3.57 9.44
C VAL A 121 -5.58 3.83 10.94
N TYR A 122 -6.66 3.38 11.59
CA TYR A 122 -6.83 3.53 13.03
C TYR A 122 -5.70 2.84 13.81
N LEU A 123 -5.41 1.58 13.49
CA LEU A 123 -4.39 0.79 14.19
C LEU A 123 -2.98 1.35 13.99
N ALA A 124 -2.68 1.85 12.80
CA ALA A 124 -1.41 2.51 12.53
C ALA A 124 -1.28 3.84 13.28
N SER A 125 -2.37 4.63 13.35
CA SER A 125 -2.34 5.92 14.06
C SER A 125 -2.17 5.77 15.57
N GLU A 126 -2.64 4.66 16.14
CA GLU A 126 -2.53 4.34 17.57
C GLU A 126 -1.28 3.51 17.92
N ASP A 127 -0.47 3.13 16.92
CA ASP A 127 0.76 2.36 17.17
C ASP A 127 1.86 3.29 17.73
N PRO A 128 2.36 3.06 18.96
CA PRO A 128 3.44 3.88 19.52
C PRO A 128 4.77 3.68 18.80
N GLU A 129 4.93 2.61 18.03
CA GLU A 129 6.14 2.31 17.29
C GLU A 129 6.01 2.80 15.83
N PHE A 130 6.92 3.67 15.41
CA PHE A 130 6.97 4.15 14.04
C PHE A 130 7.38 3.02 13.07
N THR A 131 6.70 2.97 11.93
CA THR A 131 7.09 2.08 10.83
C THR A 131 8.49 2.43 10.33
N SER A 132 9.34 1.42 10.22
CA SER A 132 10.69 1.59 9.68
C SER A 132 10.65 2.26 8.31
N ARG A 133 11.59 3.17 8.06
CA ARG A 133 11.77 3.83 6.76
C ARG A 133 12.95 3.27 5.98
N GLU A 134 13.63 2.27 6.54
CA GLU A 134 14.71 1.58 5.88
C GLU A 134 14.18 0.83 4.66
N ARG A 135 14.88 0.96 3.53
CA ARG A 135 14.48 0.36 2.26
C ARG A 135 15.54 -0.53 1.69
N VAL A 136 15.11 -1.54 0.94
CA VAL A 136 15.99 -2.33 0.09
C VAL A 136 16.59 -1.42 -0.98
N ALA A 137 17.91 -1.36 -1.07
CA ALA A 137 18.60 -0.59 -2.10
C ALA A 137 18.29 -1.15 -3.50
N ARG A 138 18.02 -0.27 -4.45
CA ARG A 138 17.94 -0.67 -5.86
C ARG A 138 19.35 -1.02 -6.35
N VAL A 139 19.50 -2.10 -7.10
CA VAL A 139 20.77 -2.56 -7.65
C VAL A 139 21.53 -1.48 -8.45
N GLY A 140 20.86 -0.43 -8.93
CA GLY A 140 21.48 0.71 -9.62
C GLY A 140 21.93 1.88 -8.72
N GLU A 141 21.55 1.91 -7.45
CA GLU A 141 21.91 3.00 -6.52
C GLU A 141 23.23 2.71 -5.79
N VAL A 142 23.56 1.45 -5.60
CA VAL A 142 24.81 1.01 -4.97
C VAL A 142 26.04 1.40 -5.84
N ALA A 143 25.86 1.51 -7.16
CA ALA A 143 26.97 1.86 -8.08
C ALA A 143 27.27 3.37 -8.16
N ARG A 144 26.45 4.24 -7.57
CA ARG A 144 26.63 5.71 -7.61
C ARG A 144 27.15 6.32 -6.30
N GLY A 145 27.34 5.52 -5.28
CA GLY A 145 27.71 5.99 -3.93
C GLY A 145 29.19 5.92 -3.60
N THR A 146 30.07 5.65 -4.58
CA THR A 146 31.53 5.66 -4.37
C THR A 146 32.22 6.47 -5.46
N ALA A 147 32.19 7.76 -5.32
CA ALA A 147 33.15 8.69 -5.95
C ALA A 147 33.35 9.89 -5.03
#